data_c017a0fd1aa00fc5c9998c15d5c179e4
#
_entry.id   c017a0fd1aa00fc5c9998c15d5c179e4
#
_cell.length_a   1.000
_cell.length_b   1.000
_cell.length_c   1.000
_cell.angle_alpha   90.00
_cell.angle_beta   90.00
_cell.angle_gamma   90.00
#
_symmetry.space_group_name_H-M   'P 1'
#
loop_
_entity.id
_entity.type
_entity.pdbx_description
1 polymer ?
#
loop_
_entity_poly.entity_id
_entity_poly.type
_entity_poly.pdbx_seq_one_letter_code
_entity_poly.pdbx_strand_id
1 'polypeptide(L)'
;MKETIYKRIFVIVLDSLGIGAMPDSEKFGDRDVDTFGHILDRMGTLEIPNLQKLGMLNLHTGGKMYGIENPIGKITRLKEASNGKDTMTGHWEMMGIYTEKPFKTFTEHGFPPELIAELEKRCGKKVIGNRSESGTKIIEELGEEEIETGAMIVYTSADSVLQICGNEETFDLANLYRCCEIAREITMKDEWRVGRVIARPYVGKKKGEFKRTSNRHDYALKPTGLTTVSYTHLRAHETRGNL
;
A
#
# COMPACT_ATOMS: atom_id res chain seq x y z
N MET A 1 -39.58 8.49 -2.54
CA MET A 1 -38.25 7.87 -2.70
C MET A 1 -37.90 7.95 -4.18
N LYS A 2 -36.76 8.57 -4.56
CA LYS A 2 -36.29 8.51 -5.95
C LYS A 2 -35.92 7.07 -6.26
N GLU A 3 -36.50 6.52 -7.33
CA GLU A 3 -36.12 5.19 -7.81
C GLU A 3 -34.62 5.16 -8.10
N THR A 4 -33.93 4.16 -7.58
CA THR A 4 -32.51 3.94 -7.84
C THR A 4 -32.35 3.53 -9.30
N ILE A 5 -31.77 4.39 -10.12
CA ILE A 5 -31.58 4.18 -11.57
C ILE A 5 -30.56 3.04 -11.82
N TYR A 6 -29.61 2.82 -10.90
CA TYR A 6 -28.56 1.82 -11.05
C TYR A 6 -28.69 0.72 -10.02
N LYS A 7 -28.63 -0.53 -10.49
CA LYS A 7 -28.64 -1.73 -9.63
C LYS A 7 -27.23 -2.13 -9.16
N ARG A 8 -26.19 -1.70 -9.85
CA ARG A 8 -24.79 -2.01 -9.54
C ARG A 8 -23.90 -0.83 -9.93
N ILE A 9 -22.89 -0.58 -9.10
CA ILE A 9 -21.83 0.39 -9.34
C ILE A 9 -20.51 -0.36 -9.21
N PHE A 10 -19.63 -0.20 -10.21
CA PHE A 10 -18.28 -0.74 -10.19
C PHE A 10 -17.30 0.41 -10.03
N VAL A 11 -16.41 0.31 -9.03
CA VAL A 11 -15.29 1.23 -8.83
C VAL A 11 -14.03 0.49 -9.25
N ILE A 12 -13.32 1.01 -10.24
CA ILE A 12 -12.05 0.45 -10.70
C ILE A 12 -10.96 1.44 -10.31
N VAL A 13 -10.07 1.01 -9.42
CA VAL A 13 -8.89 1.78 -8.99
C VAL A 13 -7.70 1.29 -9.80
N LEU A 14 -7.09 2.20 -10.54
CA LEU A 14 -5.82 1.93 -11.24
C LEU A 14 -4.69 2.22 -10.24
N ASP A 15 -4.10 1.15 -9.73
CA ASP A 15 -3.03 1.24 -8.75
C ASP A 15 -1.80 1.96 -9.31
N SER A 16 -1.17 2.75 -8.48
CA SER A 16 0.05 3.52 -8.79
C SER A 16 -0.07 4.50 -9.97
N LEU A 17 -1.29 4.83 -10.42
CA LEU A 17 -1.52 5.75 -11.53
C LEU A 17 -1.94 7.12 -11.02
N GLY A 18 -0.96 7.96 -10.64
CA GLY A 18 -1.19 9.36 -10.31
C GLY A 18 -1.27 10.24 -11.57
N ILE A 19 -2.20 11.20 -11.57
CA ILE A 19 -2.39 12.19 -12.64
C ILE A 19 -2.15 13.59 -12.06
N GLY A 20 -0.91 14.01 -12.05
CA GLY A 20 -0.45 15.26 -11.45
C GLY A 20 -0.31 15.20 -9.92
N ALA A 21 0.29 16.25 -9.36
CA ALA A 21 0.52 16.40 -7.95
C ALA A 21 -0.70 16.96 -7.21
N MET A 22 -0.90 16.51 -5.98
CA MET A 22 -1.87 17.13 -5.06
C MET A 22 -1.34 18.49 -4.57
N PRO A 23 -2.22 19.44 -4.17
CA PRO A 23 -1.79 20.75 -3.70
C PRO A 23 -0.88 20.75 -2.48
N ASP A 24 -0.91 19.68 -1.68
CA ASP A 24 -0.11 19.49 -0.48
C ASP A 24 1.06 18.51 -0.66
N SER A 25 1.33 18.06 -1.87
CA SER A 25 2.38 17.09 -2.19
C SER A 25 3.77 17.50 -1.70
N GLU A 26 4.06 18.81 -1.68
CA GLU A 26 5.34 19.33 -1.18
C GLU A 26 5.59 18.99 0.29
N LYS A 27 4.54 18.89 1.11
CA LYS A 27 4.64 18.50 2.53
C LYS A 27 5.22 17.09 2.69
N PHE A 28 5.08 16.27 1.65
CA PHE A 28 5.51 14.88 1.62
C PHE A 28 6.77 14.67 0.76
N GLY A 29 7.40 15.75 0.29
CA GLY A 29 8.56 15.69 -0.60
C GLY A 29 8.25 15.26 -2.03
N ASP A 30 6.99 15.20 -2.43
CA ASP A 30 6.53 14.76 -3.74
C ASP A 30 6.31 15.96 -4.67
N ARG A 31 7.39 16.52 -5.16
CA ARG A 31 7.32 17.57 -6.18
C ARG A 31 7.21 16.95 -7.56
N ASP A 32 6.45 17.60 -8.43
CA ASP A 32 6.34 17.25 -9.87
C ASP A 32 5.95 15.78 -10.13
N VAL A 33 5.22 15.16 -9.21
CA VAL A 33 4.73 13.78 -9.39
C VAL A 33 3.57 13.75 -10.38
N ASP A 34 3.74 13.04 -11.48
CA ASP A 34 2.73 12.81 -12.51
C ASP A 34 3.05 11.52 -13.27
N THR A 35 2.79 10.39 -12.65
CA THR A 35 3.09 9.07 -13.23
C THR A 35 2.46 8.92 -14.63
N PHE A 36 1.20 9.32 -14.77
CA PHE A 36 0.50 9.22 -16.04
C PHE A 36 1.09 10.14 -17.11
N GLY A 37 1.38 11.39 -16.74
CA GLY A 37 2.02 12.35 -17.63
C GLY A 37 3.39 11.91 -18.08
N HIS A 38 4.25 11.47 -17.15
CA HIS A 38 5.58 10.97 -17.48
C HIS A 38 5.56 9.74 -18.38
N ILE A 39 4.55 8.85 -18.23
CA ILE A 39 4.36 7.72 -19.14
C ILE A 39 4.00 8.22 -20.54
N LEU A 40 3.07 9.16 -20.66
CA LEU A 40 2.68 9.76 -21.94
C LEU A 40 3.87 10.45 -22.62
N ASP A 41 4.60 11.24 -21.89
CA ASP A 41 5.79 11.95 -22.39
C ASP A 41 6.86 10.99 -22.89
N ARG A 42 7.04 9.86 -22.20
CA ARG A 42 8.02 8.85 -22.56
C ARG A 42 7.61 8.01 -23.76
N MET A 43 6.34 7.63 -23.83
CA MET A 43 5.80 6.72 -24.85
C MET A 43 5.29 7.45 -26.09
N GLY A 44 4.98 8.75 -25.97
CA GLY A 44 4.36 9.54 -27.05
C GLY A 44 2.90 9.20 -27.31
N THR A 45 2.52 7.94 -27.19
CA THR A 45 1.13 7.47 -27.32
C THR A 45 0.87 6.29 -26.38
N LEU A 46 -0.38 6.12 -25.98
CA LEU A 46 -0.83 4.95 -25.22
C LEU A 46 -2.01 4.30 -25.94
N GLU A 47 -1.94 3.01 -26.21
CA GLU A 47 -3.01 2.26 -26.83
C GLU A 47 -4.06 1.85 -25.76
N ILE A 48 -4.80 2.83 -25.26
CA ILE A 48 -5.89 2.68 -24.29
C ILE A 48 -7.21 3.23 -24.85
N PRO A 49 -7.70 2.72 -25.99
CA PRO A 49 -8.76 3.36 -26.76
C PRO A 49 -10.08 3.51 -25.98
N ASN A 50 -10.39 2.60 -25.07
CA ASN A 50 -11.60 2.69 -24.26
C ASN A 50 -11.48 3.79 -23.20
N LEU A 51 -10.35 3.90 -22.50
CA LEU A 51 -10.11 4.96 -21.53
C LEU A 51 -10.00 6.32 -22.22
N GLN A 52 -9.43 6.36 -23.42
CA GLN A 52 -9.40 7.57 -24.24
C GLN A 52 -10.82 8.02 -24.61
N LYS A 53 -11.69 7.14 -25.11
CA LYS A 53 -13.10 7.44 -25.38
C LYS A 53 -13.85 7.93 -24.15
N LEU A 54 -13.52 7.41 -22.96
CA LEU A 54 -14.06 7.87 -21.68
C LEU A 54 -13.55 9.27 -21.29
N GLY A 55 -12.46 9.76 -21.90
CA GLY A 55 -11.89 11.07 -21.66
C GLY A 55 -10.72 11.08 -20.67
N MET A 56 -10.14 9.94 -20.33
CA MET A 56 -9.05 9.87 -19.35
C MET A 56 -7.85 10.76 -19.73
N LEU A 57 -7.49 10.81 -21.01
CA LEU A 57 -6.38 11.64 -21.49
C LEU A 57 -6.62 13.14 -21.35
N ASN A 58 -7.89 13.58 -21.21
CA ASN A 58 -8.23 14.98 -20.98
C ASN A 58 -7.87 15.46 -19.57
N LEU A 59 -7.56 14.56 -18.64
CA LEU A 59 -7.13 14.88 -17.28
C LEU A 59 -5.67 15.32 -17.22
N HIS A 60 -4.87 14.96 -18.22
CA HIS A 60 -3.46 15.36 -18.29
C HIS A 60 -3.32 16.85 -18.60
N THR A 61 -2.33 17.52 -18.00
CA THR A 61 -2.07 18.95 -18.23
C THR A 61 -1.68 19.29 -19.67
N GLY A 62 -1.06 18.34 -20.39
CA GLY A 62 -0.83 18.36 -21.83
C GLY A 62 -2.02 17.89 -22.67
N GLY A 63 -3.19 17.75 -22.07
CA GLY A 63 -4.39 17.08 -22.62
C GLY A 63 -4.91 17.56 -23.96
N LYS A 64 -4.56 18.79 -24.39
CA LYS A 64 -4.87 19.26 -25.73
C LYS A 64 -4.22 18.42 -26.84
N MET A 65 -3.16 17.71 -26.54
CA MET A 65 -2.43 16.89 -27.51
C MET A 65 -2.94 15.44 -27.57
N TYR A 66 -3.45 14.92 -26.45
CA TYR A 66 -3.87 13.52 -26.32
C TYR A 66 -5.35 13.35 -26.01
N GLY A 67 -6.03 14.41 -25.61
CA GLY A 67 -7.44 14.42 -25.27
C GLY A 67 -8.35 14.31 -26.48
N ILE A 68 -9.64 14.06 -26.23
CA ILE A 68 -10.69 14.07 -27.22
C ILE A 68 -11.71 15.17 -26.92
N GLU A 69 -12.30 15.72 -27.97
CA GLU A 69 -13.23 16.83 -27.84
C GLU A 69 -14.55 16.46 -27.16
N ASN A 70 -15.06 15.27 -27.46
CA ASN A 70 -16.36 14.80 -26.97
C ASN A 70 -16.23 13.43 -26.26
N PRO A 71 -15.77 13.41 -25.02
CA PRO A 71 -15.68 12.15 -24.27
C PRO A 71 -17.07 11.60 -23.93
N ILE A 72 -17.22 10.29 -24.00
CA ILE A 72 -18.49 9.62 -23.63
C ILE A 72 -18.64 9.50 -22.10
N GLY A 73 -17.55 9.64 -21.35
CA GLY A 73 -17.54 9.67 -19.89
C GLY A 73 -17.58 11.08 -19.32
N LYS A 74 -17.92 11.18 -18.06
CA LYS A 74 -17.72 12.40 -17.27
C LYS A 74 -16.42 12.29 -16.52
N ILE A 75 -15.55 13.27 -16.71
CA ILE A 75 -14.21 13.32 -16.10
C ILE A 75 -14.16 14.45 -15.07
N THR A 76 -13.46 14.21 -13.98
CA THR A 76 -13.21 15.23 -12.95
C THR A 76 -11.94 14.91 -12.19
N ARG A 77 -11.38 15.89 -11.51
CA ARG A 77 -10.34 15.72 -10.50
C ARG A 77 -10.94 15.93 -9.13
N LEU A 78 -10.60 15.06 -8.21
CA LEU A 78 -10.96 15.19 -6.81
C LEU A 78 -9.71 15.54 -6.02
N LYS A 79 -9.87 16.44 -5.04
CA LYS A 79 -8.86 16.73 -4.05
C LYS A 79 -9.16 15.87 -2.83
N GLU A 80 -8.16 15.15 -2.33
CA GLU A 80 -8.25 14.46 -1.04
C GLU A 80 -8.44 15.49 0.08
N ALA A 81 -9.38 15.24 0.98
CA ALA A 81 -9.67 16.08 2.13
C ALA A 81 -8.94 15.59 3.39
N SER A 82 -8.70 14.28 3.47
CA SER A 82 -7.99 13.64 4.57
C SER A 82 -6.53 14.08 4.64
N ASN A 83 -5.99 14.05 5.86
CA ASN A 83 -4.57 14.30 6.08
C ASN A 83 -3.79 12.98 6.03
N GLY A 84 -2.83 12.87 5.14
CA GLY A 84 -1.97 11.69 5.04
C GLY A 84 -1.66 11.33 3.60
N LYS A 85 -0.64 10.52 3.41
CA LYS A 85 -0.15 10.11 2.09
C LYS A 85 -0.21 8.59 1.91
N ASP A 86 -0.77 7.86 2.81
CA ASP A 86 -0.76 6.42 2.74
C ASP A 86 -1.97 5.84 2.01
N THR A 87 -1.80 4.65 1.46
CA THR A 87 -2.83 3.91 0.72
C THR A 87 -4.13 3.73 1.51
N MET A 88 -4.05 3.52 2.84
CA MET A 88 -5.22 3.31 3.68
C MET A 88 -6.08 4.56 3.76
N THR A 89 -5.47 5.74 3.94
CA THR A 89 -6.16 7.03 3.99
C THR A 89 -6.95 7.27 2.71
N GLY A 90 -6.32 7.08 1.54
CA GLY A 90 -7.00 7.25 0.24
C GLY A 90 -8.16 6.28 0.04
N HIS A 91 -7.99 5.01 0.40
CA HIS A 91 -9.08 4.03 0.29
C HIS A 91 -10.23 4.33 1.24
N TRP A 92 -9.94 4.74 2.45
CA TRP A 92 -10.96 5.13 3.42
C TRP A 92 -11.75 6.35 2.95
N GLU A 93 -11.06 7.36 2.40
CA GLU A 93 -11.74 8.55 1.89
C GLU A 93 -12.62 8.25 0.67
N MET A 94 -12.19 7.40 -0.25
CA MET A 94 -13.05 6.92 -1.35
C MET A 94 -14.34 6.26 -0.83
N MET A 95 -14.32 5.73 0.40
CA MET A 95 -15.47 5.12 1.07
C MET A 95 -16.20 6.09 2.01
N GLY A 96 -15.84 7.38 2.01
CA GLY A 96 -16.48 8.42 2.79
C GLY A 96 -15.97 8.56 4.23
N ILE A 97 -14.78 8.01 4.53
CA ILE A 97 -14.18 8.12 5.86
C ILE A 97 -13.08 9.18 5.83
N TYR A 98 -13.28 10.25 6.55
CA TYR A 98 -12.29 11.31 6.71
C TYR A 98 -11.25 10.94 7.77
N THR A 99 -9.97 11.05 7.42
CA THR A 99 -8.84 10.81 8.31
C THR A 99 -8.22 12.15 8.72
N GLU A 100 -8.54 12.61 9.92
CA GLU A 100 -8.00 13.87 10.46
C GLU A 100 -6.52 13.73 10.85
N LYS A 101 -6.18 12.65 11.57
CA LYS A 101 -4.81 12.36 12.02
C LYS A 101 -4.20 11.32 11.08
N PRO A 102 -3.16 11.70 10.29
CA PRO A 102 -2.51 10.78 9.40
C PRO A 102 -1.87 9.62 10.17
N PHE A 103 -1.82 8.46 9.54
CA PHE A 103 -1.04 7.34 10.05
C PHE A 103 0.45 7.69 10.04
N LYS A 104 1.18 7.16 11.03
CA LYS A 104 2.62 7.38 11.11
C LYS A 104 3.38 6.56 10.08
N THR A 105 4.41 7.17 9.53
CA THR A 105 5.38 6.50 8.66
C THR A 105 6.74 6.48 9.35
N PHE A 106 7.55 5.47 9.06
CA PHE A 106 8.87 5.26 9.68
C PHE A 106 9.95 5.11 8.61
N THR A 107 9.88 5.95 7.57
CA THR A 107 10.69 5.83 6.35
C THR A 107 12.14 6.25 6.53
N GLU A 108 12.43 7.22 7.40
CA GLU A 108 13.77 7.80 7.54
C GLU A 108 14.72 6.93 8.37
N HIS A 109 14.24 6.41 9.51
CA HIS A 109 15.10 5.73 10.48
C HIS A 109 14.62 4.33 10.86
N GLY A 110 13.56 3.82 10.20
CA GLY A 110 12.89 2.61 10.66
C GLY A 110 12.06 2.84 11.92
N PHE A 111 11.64 1.77 12.57
CA PHE A 111 10.83 1.81 13.78
C PHE A 111 11.68 2.17 15.00
N PRO A 112 11.10 2.88 15.99
CA PRO A 112 11.79 3.25 17.22
C PRO A 112 12.33 2.03 17.98
N PRO A 113 13.47 2.17 18.68
CA PRO A 113 14.06 1.06 19.44
C PRO A 113 13.12 0.43 20.46
N GLU A 114 12.24 1.21 21.06
CA GLU A 114 11.27 0.75 22.05
C GLU A 114 10.22 -0.17 21.42
N LEU A 115 9.76 0.13 20.19
CA LEU A 115 8.86 -0.73 19.46
C LEU A 115 9.55 -2.04 19.10
N ILE A 116 10.78 -1.97 18.59
CA ILE A 116 11.57 -3.15 18.22
C ILE A 116 11.83 -4.04 19.45
N ALA A 117 12.22 -3.46 20.57
CA ALA A 117 12.47 -4.21 21.81
C ALA A 117 11.19 -4.92 22.31
N GLU A 118 10.04 -4.25 22.26
CA GLU A 118 8.77 -4.86 22.66
C GLU A 118 8.36 -5.99 21.68
N LEU A 119 8.60 -5.80 20.38
CA LEU A 119 8.34 -6.82 19.37
C LEU A 119 9.24 -8.05 19.58
N GLU A 120 10.55 -7.85 19.76
CA GLU A 120 11.50 -8.93 20.05
C GLU A 120 11.10 -9.73 21.30
N LYS A 121 10.79 -9.00 22.39
CA LYS A 121 10.38 -9.60 23.65
C LYS A 121 9.14 -10.48 23.51
N ARG A 122 8.11 -9.99 22.83
CA ARG A 122 6.83 -10.71 22.69
C ARG A 122 6.89 -11.82 21.67
N CYS A 123 7.63 -11.64 20.57
CA CYS A 123 7.81 -12.67 19.55
C CYS A 123 8.82 -13.73 19.94
N GLY A 124 9.77 -13.43 20.85
CA GLY A 124 10.86 -14.31 21.22
C GLY A 124 11.91 -14.47 20.13
N LYS A 125 12.05 -13.49 19.24
CA LYS A 125 12.95 -13.51 18.09
C LYS A 125 13.64 -12.17 17.94
N LYS A 126 14.91 -12.20 17.51
CA LYS A 126 15.63 -10.98 17.19
C LYS A 126 15.12 -10.35 15.90
N VAL A 127 15.16 -9.02 15.83
CA VAL A 127 14.81 -8.25 14.63
C VAL A 127 16.07 -7.91 13.84
N ILE A 128 16.04 -8.16 12.57
CA ILE A 128 17.00 -7.67 11.58
C ILE A 128 16.31 -6.81 10.53
N GLY A 129 17.06 -5.93 9.89
CA GLY A 129 16.55 -5.01 8.86
C GLY A 129 16.17 -3.65 9.43
N ASN A 130 14.99 -3.47 9.99
CA ASN A 130 14.45 -2.24 10.56
C ASN A 130 14.76 -0.95 9.76
N ARG A 131 14.47 -0.96 8.48
CA ARG A 131 14.66 0.18 7.58
C ARG A 131 13.58 0.25 6.51
N SER A 132 13.52 1.37 5.80
CA SER A 132 12.70 1.48 4.60
C SER A 132 13.40 0.82 3.42
N GLU A 133 12.77 -0.18 2.81
CA GLU A 133 13.35 -0.91 1.69
C GLU A 133 12.29 -1.59 0.83
N SER A 134 12.67 -1.96 -0.38
CA SER A 134 11.91 -2.90 -1.21
C SER A 134 11.93 -4.29 -0.57
N GLY A 135 10.75 -4.90 -0.44
CA GLY A 135 10.70 -6.22 0.19
C GLY A 135 11.35 -7.35 -0.63
N THR A 136 11.56 -7.18 -1.93
CA THR A 136 12.35 -8.13 -2.72
C THR A 136 13.83 -7.97 -2.39
N LYS A 137 14.30 -6.72 -2.32
CA LYS A 137 15.69 -6.41 -2.02
C LYS A 137 16.07 -6.84 -0.60
N ILE A 138 15.24 -6.55 0.39
CA ILE A 138 15.56 -6.89 1.79
C ILE A 138 15.62 -8.41 2.03
N ILE A 139 14.78 -9.19 1.34
CA ILE A 139 14.86 -10.66 1.40
C ILE A 139 16.16 -11.15 0.77
N GLU A 140 16.58 -10.60 -0.38
CA GLU A 140 17.84 -10.93 -1.02
C GLU A 140 19.07 -10.59 -0.17
N GLU A 141 18.98 -9.55 0.66
CA GLU A 141 20.08 -9.13 1.54
C GLU A 141 20.13 -9.90 2.86
N LEU A 142 18.98 -10.21 3.46
CA LEU A 142 18.89 -10.72 4.83
C LEU A 142 18.29 -12.12 4.94
N GLY A 143 17.84 -12.71 3.83
CA GLY A 143 17.18 -14.02 3.86
C GLY A 143 18.06 -15.15 4.34
N GLU A 144 19.35 -15.16 3.99
CA GLU A 144 20.30 -16.18 4.48
C GLU A 144 20.54 -16.02 6.00
N GLU A 145 20.71 -14.79 6.50
CA GLU A 145 20.85 -14.49 7.92
C GLU A 145 19.59 -14.89 8.71
N GLU A 146 18.40 -14.63 8.17
CA GLU A 146 17.14 -15.06 8.79
C GLU A 146 17.04 -16.58 8.90
N ILE A 147 17.39 -17.31 7.85
CA ILE A 147 17.39 -18.78 7.83
C ILE A 147 18.41 -19.34 8.87
N GLU A 148 19.59 -18.77 8.92
CA GLU A 148 20.68 -19.23 9.80
C GLU A 148 20.39 -18.95 11.26
N THR A 149 19.89 -17.74 11.57
CA THR A 149 19.73 -17.26 12.96
C THR A 149 18.33 -17.45 13.53
N GLY A 150 17.32 -17.65 12.66
CA GLY A 150 15.92 -17.64 13.04
C GLY A 150 15.41 -16.24 13.42
N ALA A 151 16.14 -15.18 13.06
CA ALA A 151 15.75 -13.81 13.28
C ALA A 151 14.53 -13.42 12.42
N MET A 152 13.92 -12.31 12.74
CA MET A 152 12.72 -11.79 12.06
C MET A 152 13.11 -10.59 11.20
N ILE A 153 12.93 -10.64 9.89
CA ILE A 153 13.16 -9.49 9.03
C ILE A 153 11.99 -8.51 9.17
N VAL A 154 12.25 -7.34 9.76
CA VAL A 154 11.27 -6.25 9.89
C VAL A 154 11.69 -5.08 9.02
N TYR A 155 10.74 -4.52 8.28
CA TYR A 155 11.01 -3.37 7.43
C TYR A 155 9.74 -2.54 7.18
N THR A 156 9.92 -1.35 6.63
CA THR A 156 8.83 -0.47 6.21
C THR A 156 8.99 -0.09 4.73
N SER A 157 8.09 0.74 4.23
CA SER A 157 8.14 1.37 2.91
C SER A 157 7.64 2.80 3.01
N ALA A 158 7.35 3.46 1.89
CA ALA A 158 6.80 4.82 1.88
C ALA A 158 5.41 4.93 2.52
N ASP A 159 4.68 3.83 2.59
CA ASP A 159 3.36 3.76 3.25
C ASP A 159 3.48 3.61 4.77
N SER A 160 2.35 3.81 5.46
CA SER A 160 2.22 3.52 6.89
C SER A 160 2.08 2.02 7.16
N VAL A 161 3.18 1.29 7.05
CA VAL A 161 3.21 -0.17 7.17
C VAL A 161 4.37 -0.66 8.02
N LEU A 162 4.13 -1.73 8.81
CA LEU A 162 5.14 -2.59 9.38
C LEU A 162 5.06 -3.93 8.66
N GLN A 163 6.16 -4.36 8.06
CA GLN A 163 6.19 -5.59 7.29
C GLN A 163 7.17 -6.57 7.92
N ILE A 164 6.76 -7.84 8.02
CA ILE A 164 7.57 -8.92 8.56
C ILE A 164 7.73 -9.97 7.47
N CYS A 165 8.97 -10.27 7.09
CA CYS A 165 9.28 -11.43 6.26
C CYS A 165 9.68 -12.61 7.13
N GLY A 166 9.34 -13.80 6.67
CA GLY A 166 9.74 -15.07 7.24
C GLY A 166 9.75 -16.16 6.17
N ASN A 167 10.78 -16.99 6.17
CA ASN A 167 10.87 -18.15 5.29
C ASN A 167 9.87 -19.22 5.76
N GLU A 168 9.06 -19.75 4.84
CA GLU A 168 8.00 -20.71 5.20
C GLU A 168 8.56 -22.04 5.75
N GLU A 169 9.76 -22.43 5.34
CA GLU A 169 10.37 -23.70 5.77
C GLU A 169 11.08 -23.58 7.12
N THR A 170 11.72 -22.45 7.42
CA THR A 170 12.59 -22.28 8.61
C THR A 170 11.96 -21.43 9.70
N PHE A 171 11.25 -20.36 9.33
CA PHE A 171 10.54 -19.50 10.28
C PHE A 171 9.19 -20.06 10.69
N ASP A 172 8.55 -20.79 9.77
CA ASP A 172 7.19 -21.30 9.83
C ASP A 172 6.10 -20.22 9.67
N LEU A 173 5.12 -20.54 8.85
CA LEU A 173 4.04 -19.62 8.49
C LEU A 173 3.16 -19.23 9.69
N ALA A 174 2.88 -20.18 10.59
CA ALA A 174 2.10 -19.93 11.80
C ALA A 174 2.84 -18.98 12.76
N ASN A 175 4.15 -19.13 12.90
CA ASN A 175 4.97 -18.21 13.67
C ASN A 175 5.02 -16.81 13.04
N LEU A 176 5.10 -16.72 11.72
CA LEU A 176 5.06 -15.43 11.02
C LEU A 176 3.74 -14.70 11.30
N TYR A 177 2.62 -15.38 11.18
CA TYR A 177 1.31 -14.80 11.45
C TYR A 177 1.16 -14.38 12.91
N ARG A 178 1.60 -15.21 13.86
CA ARG A 178 1.63 -14.87 15.29
C ARG A 178 2.44 -13.60 15.56
N CYS A 179 3.62 -13.47 14.95
CA CYS A 179 4.44 -12.26 15.09
C CYS A 179 3.75 -11.02 14.49
N CYS A 180 3.04 -11.17 13.38
CA CYS A 180 2.27 -10.08 12.79
C CYS A 180 1.06 -9.67 13.65
N GLU A 181 0.38 -10.61 14.30
CA GLU A 181 -0.69 -10.32 15.26
C GLU A 181 -0.16 -9.55 16.46
N ILE A 182 0.96 -9.99 17.05
CA ILE A 182 1.65 -9.27 18.10
C ILE A 182 2.06 -7.87 17.66
N ALA A 183 2.64 -7.74 16.46
CA ALA A 183 3.01 -6.45 15.90
C ALA A 183 1.77 -5.53 15.73
N ARG A 184 0.63 -6.09 15.29
CA ARG A 184 -0.62 -5.34 15.19
C ARG A 184 -1.11 -4.82 16.54
N GLU A 185 -1.04 -5.64 17.59
CA GLU A 185 -1.39 -5.20 18.95
C GLU A 185 -0.47 -4.09 19.45
N ILE A 186 0.84 -4.24 19.30
CA ILE A 186 1.84 -3.24 19.69
C ILE A 186 1.59 -1.91 18.96
N THR A 187 1.33 -1.97 17.66
CA THR A 187 1.12 -0.78 16.83
C THR A 187 -0.29 -0.19 16.92
N MET A 188 -1.11 -0.61 17.87
CA MET A 188 -2.35 0.08 18.24
C MET A 188 -2.10 1.32 19.14
N LYS A 189 -0.92 1.45 19.75
CA LYS A 189 -0.54 2.65 20.49
C LYS A 189 -0.41 3.83 19.54
N ASP A 190 -0.90 5.01 19.95
CA ASP A 190 -0.92 6.20 19.09
C ASP A 190 0.46 6.61 18.58
N GLU A 191 1.49 6.44 19.40
CA GLU A 191 2.87 6.75 19.04
C GLU A 191 3.47 5.83 17.97
N TRP A 192 2.91 4.62 17.81
CA TRP A 192 3.41 3.58 16.89
C TRP A 192 2.34 3.15 15.85
N ARG A 193 1.21 3.86 15.80
CA ARG A 193 0.07 3.46 14.98
C ARG A 193 0.39 3.51 13.50
N VAL A 194 0.53 2.32 12.90
CA VAL A 194 0.61 2.15 11.44
C VAL A 194 -0.72 1.66 10.88
N GLY A 195 -0.99 2.00 9.64
CA GLY A 195 -2.21 1.59 8.94
C GLY A 195 -2.30 0.07 8.77
N ARG A 196 -1.17 -0.58 8.46
CA ARG A 196 -1.13 -2.03 8.22
C ARG A 196 0.07 -2.68 8.87
N VAL A 197 -0.11 -3.94 9.31
CA VAL A 197 0.98 -4.89 9.53
C VAL A 197 0.82 -5.97 8.47
N ILE A 198 1.91 -6.37 7.81
CA ILE A 198 1.85 -7.29 6.66
C ILE A 198 2.81 -8.45 6.86
N ALA A 199 2.27 -9.67 6.83
CA ALA A 199 3.06 -10.88 6.72
C ALA A 199 3.53 -11.06 5.27
N ARG A 200 4.83 -11.22 5.07
CA ARG A 200 5.49 -11.38 3.78
C ARG A 200 6.27 -12.70 3.73
N PRO A 201 5.60 -13.83 3.63
CA PRO A 201 6.27 -15.12 3.55
C PRO A 201 7.03 -15.28 2.24
N TYR A 202 8.11 -16.03 2.30
CA TYR A 202 8.93 -16.38 1.13
C TYR A 202 9.50 -17.79 1.27
N VAL A 203 10.01 -18.34 0.18
CA VAL A 203 10.70 -19.62 0.08
C VAL A 203 12.04 -19.44 -0.61
N GLY A 204 12.90 -20.44 -0.52
CA GLY A 204 14.25 -20.44 -1.08
C GLY A 204 15.29 -20.63 0.02
N LYS A 205 16.51 -21.05 -0.35
CA LYS A 205 17.56 -21.40 0.61
C LYS A 205 18.75 -20.47 0.60
N LYS A 206 18.94 -19.73 -0.50
CA LYS A 206 20.07 -18.82 -0.68
C LYS A 206 19.71 -17.66 -1.60
N LYS A 207 20.54 -16.66 -1.57
CA LYS A 207 20.45 -15.48 -2.42
C LYS A 207 20.30 -15.87 -3.91
N GLY A 208 19.37 -15.21 -4.60
CA GLY A 208 18.99 -15.48 -5.98
C GLY A 208 17.92 -16.56 -6.14
N GLU A 209 17.57 -17.31 -5.10
CA GLU A 209 16.50 -18.31 -5.12
C GLU A 209 15.24 -17.84 -4.37
N PHE A 210 15.32 -16.75 -3.63
CA PHE A 210 14.21 -16.29 -2.82
C PHE A 210 13.01 -15.84 -3.65
N LYS A 211 11.84 -16.38 -3.31
CA LYS A 211 10.58 -16.07 -3.99
C LYS A 211 9.48 -15.84 -2.96
N ARG A 212 8.75 -14.74 -3.08
CA ARG A 212 7.55 -14.49 -2.29
C ARG A 212 6.47 -15.49 -2.63
N THR A 213 5.72 -15.91 -1.62
CA THR A 213 4.59 -16.82 -1.78
C THR A 213 3.26 -16.06 -1.83
N SER A 214 2.19 -16.78 -2.14
CA SER A 214 0.82 -16.26 -2.10
C SER A 214 0.23 -16.18 -0.68
N ASN A 215 0.95 -16.67 0.33
CA ASN A 215 0.50 -16.71 1.73
C ASN A 215 0.71 -15.36 2.46
N ARG A 216 0.80 -14.26 1.69
CA ARG A 216 0.75 -12.91 2.23
C ARG A 216 -0.54 -12.71 3.01
N HIS A 217 -0.44 -12.08 4.20
CA HIS A 217 -1.59 -11.68 4.98
C HIS A 217 -1.45 -10.26 5.52
N ASP A 218 -2.51 -9.45 5.39
CA ASP A 218 -2.53 -8.05 5.81
C ASP A 218 -3.41 -7.89 7.05
N TYR A 219 -2.83 -7.41 8.15
CA TYR A 219 -3.50 -7.03 9.38
C TYR A 219 -3.76 -5.52 9.37
N ALA A 220 -4.77 -5.11 8.60
CA ALA A 220 -5.12 -3.72 8.45
C ALA A 220 -5.87 -3.18 9.68
N LEU A 221 -5.67 -1.91 9.98
CA LEU A 221 -6.50 -1.20 10.94
C LEU A 221 -7.92 -1.12 10.40
N LYS A 222 -8.89 -1.50 11.21
CA LYS A 222 -10.30 -1.40 10.83
C LYS A 222 -10.81 0.01 11.12
N PRO A 223 -11.53 0.64 10.18
CA PRO A 223 -12.18 1.92 10.46
C PRO A 223 -13.25 1.75 11.53
N THR A 224 -13.42 2.77 12.35
CA THR A 224 -14.47 2.82 13.39
C THR A 224 -15.64 3.67 12.89
N GLY A 225 -16.87 3.26 13.18
CA GLY A 225 -18.07 4.01 12.85
C GLY A 225 -19.07 3.30 11.94
N LEU A 226 -20.11 4.01 11.50
CA LEU A 226 -21.22 3.47 10.68
C LEU A 226 -20.77 2.89 9.32
N THR A 227 -19.67 3.38 8.78
CA THR A 227 -19.07 2.92 7.53
C THR A 227 -18.45 1.53 7.61
N THR A 228 -18.19 1.04 8.82
CA THR A 228 -17.62 -0.31 9.05
C THR A 228 -18.52 -1.41 8.46
N VAL A 229 -19.84 -1.23 8.53
CA VAL A 229 -20.81 -2.20 7.99
C VAL A 229 -20.76 -2.25 6.46
N SER A 230 -20.63 -1.09 5.80
CA SER A 230 -20.49 -1.02 4.34
C SER A 230 -19.19 -1.64 3.85
N TYR A 231 -18.10 -1.50 4.64
CA TYR A 231 -16.78 -2.01 4.30
C TYR A 231 -16.69 -3.54 4.35
N THR A 232 -17.45 -4.21 5.20
CA THR A 232 -17.46 -5.68 5.29
C THR A 232 -18.04 -6.36 4.05
N HIS A 233 -18.80 -5.64 3.23
CA HIS A 233 -19.35 -6.11 1.96
C HIS A 233 -18.51 -5.77 0.74
N LEU A 234 -17.48 -4.93 0.88
CA LEU A 234 -16.55 -4.58 -0.18
C LEU A 234 -15.40 -5.59 -0.19
N ARG A 235 -15.45 -6.55 -1.09
CA ARG A 235 -14.30 -7.39 -1.41
C ARG A 235 -13.48 -6.68 -2.48
N ALA A 236 -12.31 -6.17 -2.10
CA ALA A 236 -11.30 -5.79 -3.06
C ALA A 236 -10.72 -7.08 -3.66
N HIS A 237 -10.96 -7.32 -4.93
CA HIS A 237 -10.24 -8.32 -5.70
C HIS A 237 -8.96 -7.67 -6.23
N GLU A 238 -7.83 -7.96 -5.60
CA GLU A 238 -6.54 -7.68 -6.21
C GLU A 238 -6.38 -8.66 -7.39
N THR A 239 -6.53 -8.16 -8.61
CA THR A 239 -6.08 -8.87 -9.79
C THR A 239 -4.57 -8.77 -9.84
N ARG A 240 -3.86 -9.79 -9.38
CA ARG A 240 -2.43 -9.92 -9.63
C ARG A 240 -2.25 -10.23 -11.11
N GLY A 241 -1.87 -9.21 -11.89
CA GLY A 241 -1.26 -9.47 -13.18
C GLY A 241 0.09 -10.14 -12.95
N ASN A 242 0.26 -11.36 -13.43
CA ASN A 242 1.60 -11.92 -13.64
C ASN A 242 2.22 -11.12 -14.78
N LEU A 243 3.16 -10.23 -14.46
CA LEU A 243 4.13 -9.68 -15.38
C LEU A 243 5.43 -10.46 -15.23
#